data_ac89b5cc4ccf3b9b9d4e92963a7d086b
#
_entry.id   ac89b5cc4ccf3b9b9d4e92963a7d086b
#
_cell.length_a   1.000
_cell.length_b   1.000
_cell.length_c   1.000
_cell.angle_alpha   90.00
_cell.angle_beta   90.00
_cell.angle_gamma   90.00
#
_symmetry.space_group_name_H-M   'P 1'
#
loop_
_entity.id
_entity.type
_entity.pdbx_description
1 polymer ?
#
loop_
_entity_poly.entity_id
_entity_poly.type
_entity_poly.pdbx_seq_one_letter_code
_entity_poly.pdbx_strand_id
1 'polypeptide(L)'
;MVHVGIGYDVHALVAGRKLILGGVEIPHTKGLDGHSDADALMHAICDALLGALGEPDIGHFFPNTDPRWKNVSSKIFLEEAARIIALRNGKIVNVDATVIAQAPKIYPHIKEMKLRIGEALQINFQHVGIKATTNELMGFIGREEGIAAMAVASVDLP
;
A
#
# COMPACT_ATOMS: atom_id res chain seq x y z
N MET A 1 10.16 -0.62 -22.36
CA MET A 1 10.38 -1.99 -21.82
C MET A 1 9.66 -2.11 -20.48
N VAL A 2 8.92 -3.20 -20.24
CA VAL A 2 8.18 -3.37 -18.99
C VAL A 2 9.12 -3.88 -17.89
N HIS A 3 9.15 -3.15 -16.79
CA HIS A 3 9.85 -3.48 -15.54
C HIS A 3 8.84 -3.89 -14.49
N VAL A 4 9.22 -4.82 -13.63
CA VAL A 4 8.36 -5.34 -12.55
C VAL A 4 9.04 -5.14 -11.21
N GLY A 5 8.27 -4.70 -10.22
CA GLY A 5 8.71 -4.59 -8.84
C GLY A 5 7.76 -5.29 -7.89
N ILE A 6 8.29 -5.68 -6.74
CA ILE A 6 7.54 -6.29 -5.64
C ILE A 6 7.66 -5.42 -4.40
N GLY A 7 6.57 -5.36 -3.64
CA GLY A 7 6.54 -4.69 -2.33
C GLY A 7 5.89 -5.57 -1.28
N TYR A 8 6.34 -5.42 -0.06
CA TYR A 8 5.78 -6.05 1.12
C TYR A 8 5.82 -5.07 2.28
N ASP A 9 4.71 -4.98 3.01
CA ASP A 9 4.65 -4.17 4.23
C ASP A 9 3.80 -4.85 5.28
N VAL A 10 4.10 -4.61 6.55
CA VAL A 10 3.39 -5.17 7.70
C VAL A 10 3.39 -4.16 8.84
N HIS A 11 2.24 -4.01 9.49
CA HIS A 11 2.09 -3.17 10.67
C HIS A 11 1.33 -3.92 11.77
N ALA A 12 1.67 -3.62 13.02
CA ALA A 12 0.98 -4.15 14.17
C ALA A 12 -0.42 -3.54 14.32
N LEU A 13 -1.39 -4.36 14.74
CA LEU A 13 -2.72 -3.89 15.14
C LEU A 13 -2.70 -3.45 16.60
N VAL A 14 -3.10 -2.21 16.86
CA VAL A 14 -3.13 -1.62 18.19
C VAL A 14 -4.47 -0.93 18.46
N ALA A 15 -4.87 -0.89 19.71
CA ALA A 15 -6.07 -0.15 20.13
C ALA A 15 -5.86 1.37 20.00
N GLY A 16 -6.94 2.11 19.78
CA GLY A 16 -6.91 3.58 19.78
C GLY A 16 -6.45 4.20 18.46
N ARG A 17 -6.22 3.41 17.42
CA ARG A 17 -5.92 3.92 16.08
C ARG A 17 -7.01 3.53 15.09
N LYS A 18 -7.22 4.37 14.09
CA LYS A 18 -8.07 4.07 12.94
C LYS A 18 -7.38 3.05 12.06
N LEU A 19 -8.14 2.14 11.48
CA LEU A 19 -7.65 1.21 10.47
C LEU A 19 -7.81 1.84 9.09
N ILE A 20 -6.71 2.18 8.45
CA ILE A 20 -6.66 2.74 7.10
C ILE A 20 -5.96 1.74 6.18
N LEU A 21 -6.65 1.31 5.13
CA LEU A 21 -6.10 0.44 4.10
C LEU A 21 -6.59 0.91 2.72
N GLY A 22 -5.67 1.05 1.78
CA GLY A 22 -5.98 1.56 0.45
C GLY A 22 -6.61 2.95 0.47
N GLY A 23 -6.29 3.77 1.45
CA GLY A 23 -6.85 5.09 1.67
C GLY A 23 -8.27 5.09 2.25
N VAL A 24 -8.79 3.92 2.65
CA VAL A 24 -10.15 3.77 3.18
C VAL A 24 -10.11 3.49 4.67
N GLU A 25 -10.87 4.24 5.44
CA GLU A 25 -11.08 3.96 6.87
C GLU A 25 -12.05 2.79 7.01
N ILE A 26 -11.57 1.70 7.59
CA ILE A 26 -12.35 0.48 7.80
C ILE A 26 -12.78 0.42 9.26
N PRO A 27 -14.10 0.29 9.57
CA PRO A 27 -14.56 0.10 10.94
C PRO A 27 -13.94 -1.15 11.56
N HIS A 28 -13.21 -0.97 12.67
CA HIS A 28 -12.58 -2.05 13.41
C HIS A 28 -12.21 -1.58 14.81
N THR A 29 -12.00 -2.51 15.75
CA THR A 29 -11.64 -2.19 17.14
C THR A 29 -10.19 -1.76 17.30
N LYS A 30 -9.33 -2.09 16.32
CA LYS A 30 -7.91 -1.75 16.29
C LYS A 30 -7.57 -1.10 14.95
N GLY A 31 -6.48 -0.34 14.92
CA GLY A 31 -5.88 0.20 13.71
C GLY A 31 -4.41 -0.16 13.62
N LEU A 32 -3.80 0.12 12.48
CA LEU A 32 -2.38 -0.18 12.25
C LEU A 32 -1.50 0.89 12.89
N ASP A 33 -0.44 0.46 13.55
CA ASP A 33 0.54 1.33 14.19
C ASP A 33 1.68 1.67 13.22
N GLY A 34 2.07 2.93 13.20
CA GLY A 34 3.17 3.42 12.38
C GLY A 34 3.29 4.93 12.44
N HIS A 35 4.33 5.46 11.79
CA HIS A 35 4.63 6.90 11.80
C HIS A 35 3.61 7.72 10.98
N SER A 36 3.22 7.22 9.79
CA SER A 36 2.15 7.79 8.95
C SER A 36 0.78 7.25 9.39
N ASP A 37 -0.18 7.18 8.50
CA ASP A 37 -1.46 6.49 8.74
C ASP A 37 -1.30 4.94 8.78
N ALA A 38 -0.10 4.43 8.54
CA ALA A 38 0.25 3.01 8.51
C ALA A 38 -0.58 2.19 7.51
N ASP A 39 -0.94 2.77 6.37
CA ASP A 39 -1.63 2.09 5.29
C ASP A 39 -0.69 1.06 4.62
N ALA A 40 -0.71 -0.16 5.13
CA ALA A 40 0.17 -1.24 4.68
C ALA A 40 -0.02 -1.54 3.18
N LEU A 41 -1.25 -1.39 2.66
CA LEU A 41 -1.52 -1.63 1.25
C LEU A 41 -0.87 -0.58 0.35
N MET A 42 -1.04 0.70 0.66
CA MET A 42 -0.40 1.77 -0.11
C MET A 42 1.13 1.73 0.01
N HIS A 43 1.68 1.37 1.18
CA HIS A 43 3.12 1.21 1.36
C HIS A 43 3.69 0.08 0.49
N ALA A 44 3.04 -1.08 0.48
CA ALA A 44 3.48 -2.20 -0.38
C ALA A 44 3.42 -1.84 -1.87
N ILE A 45 2.38 -1.14 -2.31
CA ILE A 45 2.27 -0.68 -3.70
C ILE A 45 3.36 0.35 -4.02
N CYS A 46 3.64 1.28 -3.12
CA CYS A 46 4.72 2.26 -3.29
C CYS A 46 6.08 1.57 -3.48
N ASP A 47 6.41 0.63 -2.61
CA ASP A 47 7.67 -0.14 -2.71
C ASP A 47 7.75 -0.96 -4.00
N ALA A 48 6.63 -1.54 -4.46
CA ALA A 48 6.59 -2.25 -5.73
C ALA A 48 6.89 -1.32 -6.92
N LEU A 49 6.32 -0.11 -6.92
CA LEU A 49 6.57 0.89 -7.96
C LEU A 49 8.02 1.38 -7.95
N LEU A 50 8.56 1.69 -6.78
CA LEU A 50 9.96 2.09 -6.62
C LEU A 50 10.91 0.95 -7.02
N GLY A 51 10.59 -0.28 -6.64
CA GLY A 51 11.35 -1.48 -7.03
C GLY A 51 11.41 -1.68 -8.54
N ALA A 52 10.31 -1.44 -9.26
CA ALA A 52 10.28 -1.50 -10.73
C ALA A 52 11.23 -0.47 -11.38
N LEU A 53 11.53 0.63 -10.69
CA LEU A 53 12.50 1.65 -11.12
C LEU A 53 13.95 1.33 -10.70
N GLY A 54 14.17 0.31 -9.87
CA GLY A 54 15.46 0.07 -9.23
C GLY A 54 15.81 1.08 -8.14
N GLU A 55 14.80 1.79 -7.62
CA GLU A 55 14.95 2.75 -6.53
C GLU A 55 14.95 2.05 -5.16
N PRO A 56 15.50 2.72 -4.12
CA PRO A 56 15.33 2.27 -2.75
C PRO A 56 13.87 2.32 -2.29
N ASP A 57 13.59 1.72 -1.14
CA ASP A 57 12.26 1.65 -0.54
C ASP A 57 11.71 3.03 -0.10
N ILE A 58 10.45 3.03 0.30
CA ILE A 58 9.70 4.20 0.78
C ILE A 58 10.41 4.89 1.97
N GLY A 59 11.08 4.14 2.84
CA GLY A 59 11.79 4.69 4.00
C GLY A 59 12.97 5.58 3.64
N HIS A 60 13.55 5.40 2.45
CA HIS A 60 14.58 6.29 1.92
C HIS A 60 14.03 7.66 1.54
N PHE A 61 12.87 7.69 0.90
CA PHE A 61 12.21 8.94 0.46
C PHE A 61 11.45 9.63 1.58
N PHE A 62 10.88 8.86 2.50
CA PHE A 62 10.03 9.35 3.58
C PHE A 62 10.47 8.72 4.92
N PRO A 63 11.63 9.15 5.48
CA PRO A 63 12.13 8.59 6.73
C PRO A 63 11.12 8.74 7.88
N ASN A 64 10.90 7.67 8.64
CA ASN A 64 10.02 7.69 9.78
C ASN A 64 10.54 8.53 10.97
N THR A 65 11.76 9.05 10.86
CA THR A 65 12.35 10.03 11.79
C THR A 65 11.98 11.47 11.46
N ASP A 66 11.43 11.73 10.26
CA ASP A 66 11.07 13.07 9.81
C ASP A 66 9.66 13.42 10.29
N PRO A 67 9.51 14.46 11.15
CA PRO A 67 8.21 14.85 11.70
C PRO A 67 7.20 15.33 10.64
N ARG A 68 7.66 15.70 9.44
CA ARG A 68 6.76 16.09 8.34
C ARG A 68 5.83 14.97 7.90
N TRP A 69 6.26 13.71 8.08
CA TRP A 69 5.50 12.53 7.63
C TRP A 69 4.67 11.90 8.74
N LYS A 70 4.71 12.48 9.95
CA LYS A 70 3.93 11.98 11.07
C LYS A 70 2.43 12.15 10.81
N ASN A 71 1.68 11.05 10.91
CA ASN A 71 0.22 11.01 10.73
C ASN A 71 -0.28 11.45 9.34
N VAL A 72 0.59 11.54 8.35
CA VAL A 72 0.16 11.88 6.99
C VAL A 72 -0.54 10.70 6.32
N SER A 73 -1.41 11.02 5.35
CA SER A 73 -1.99 10.03 4.47
C SER A 73 -0.93 9.41 3.56
N SER A 74 -0.90 8.08 3.47
CA SER A 74 0.02 7.35 2.58
C SER A 74 -0.27 7.59 1.09
N LYS A 75 -1.36 8.27 0.75
CA LYS A 75 -1.63 8.75 -0.61
C LYS A 75 -0.45 9.55 -1.19
N ILE A 76 0.17 10.40 -0.37
CA ILE A 76 1.32 11.22 -0.81
C ILE A 76 2.51 10.38 -1.25
N PHE A 77 2.69 9.19 -0.69
CA PHE A 77 3.78 8.29 -1.06
C PHE A 77 3.53 7.71 -2.46
N LEU A 78 2.29 7.34 -2.76
CA LEU A 78 1.90 6.88 -4.09
C LEU A 78 2.02 7.99 -5.13
N GLU A 79 1.59 9.20 -4.79
CA GLU A 79 1.71 10.37 -5.67
C GLU A 79 3.17 10.67 -6.00
N GLU A 80 4.07 10.55 -5.03
CA GLU A 80 5.51 10.74 -5.26
C GLU A 80 6.10 9.63 -6.14
N ALA A 81 5.74 8.36 -5.90
CA ALA A 81 6.18 7.26 -6.78
C ALA A 81 5.72 7.48 -8.23
N ALA A 82 4.46 7.88 -8.43
CA ALA A 82 3.94 8.21 -9.75
C ALA A 82 4.69 9.39 -10.40
N ARG A 83 5.03 10.41 -9.62
CA ARG A 83 5.82 11.56 -10.08
C ARG A 83 7.23 11.13 -10.53
N ILE A 84 7.91 10.29 -9.77
CA ILE A 84 9.24 9.77 -10.11
C ILE A 84 9.19 8.96 -11.42
N ILE A 85 8.17 8.11 -11.59
CA ILE A 85 7.96 7.35 -12.82
C ILE A 85 7.78 8.29 -14.02
N ALA A 86 6.93 9.30 -13.88
CA ALA A 86 6.68 10.29 -14.93
C ALA A 86 7.94 11.08 -15.32
N LEU A 87 8.78 11.46 -14.35
CA LEU A 87 10.06 12.13 -14.61
C LEU A 87 11.05 11.29 -15.43
N ARG A 88 10.91 9.97 -15.38
CA ARG A 88 11.67 9.03 -16.21
C ARG A 88 11.00 8.70 -17.54
N ASN A 89 9.97 9.46 -17.93
CA ASN A 89 9.12 9.19 -19.09
C ASN A 89 8.48 7.81 -19.06
N GLY A 90 8.31 7.24 -17.86
CA GLY A 90 7.68 5.96 -17.62
C GLY A 90 6.17 6.07 -17.48
N LYS A 91 5.52 4.91 -17.56
CA LYS A 91 4.06 4.77 -17.36
C LYS A 91 3.79 3.57 -16.47
N ILE A 92 2.93 3.75 -15.48
CA ILE A 92 2.42 2.63 -14.69
C ILE A 92 1.48 1.82 -15.58
N VAL A 93 1.76 0.54 -15.77
CA VAL A 93 0.92 -0.37 -16.57
C VAL A 93 -0.21 -0.91 -15.71
N ASN A 94 0.14 -1.53 -14.58
CA ASN A 94 -0.83 -2.00 -13.58
C ASN A 94 -0.17 -2.21 -12.23
N VAL A 95 -0.99 -2.33 -11.21
CA VAL A 95 -0.60 -2.84 -9.90
C VAL A 95 -1.55 -3.97 -9.50
N ASP A 96 -1.04 -4.98 -8.80
CA ASP A 96 -1.82 -6.04 -8.20
C ASP A 96 -1.35 -6.27 -6.77
N ALA A 97 -2.27 -6.39 -5.84
CA ALA A 97 -1.95 -6.50 -4.42
C ALA A 97 -2.86 -7.50 -3.71
N THR A 98 -2.31 -8.06 -2.64
CA THR A 98 -3.04 -8.93 -1.71
C THR A 98 -2.90 -8.38 -0.30
N VAL A 99 -4.02 -8.14 0.36
CA VAL A 99 -4.07 -7.84 1.80
C VAL A 99 -4.22 -9.14 2.56
N ILE A 100 -3.35 -9.37 3.54
CA ILE A 100 -3.37 -10.56 4.40
C ILE A 100 -3.81 -10.11 5.79
N ALA A 101 -5.06 -10.41 6.14
CA ALA A 101 -5.68 -9.98 7.38
C ALA A 101 -6.67 -11.05 7.89
N GLN A 102 -6.54 -11.43 9.16
CA GLN A 102 -7.50 -12.37 9.76
C GLN A 102 -8.87 -11.70 9.95
N ALA A 103 -8.88 -10.44 10.35
CA ALA A 103 -10.03 -9.55 10.46
C ALA A 103 -9.56 -8.08 10.30
N PRO A 104 -10.47 -7.15 9.94
CA PRO A 104 -11.86 -7.34 9.51
C PRO A 104 -11.97 -7.90 8.08
N LYS A 105 -13.20 -8.07 7.58
CA LYS A 105 -13.43 -8.41 6.16
C LYS A 105 -13.06 -7.22 5.29
N ILE A 106 -12.17 -7.45 4.33
CA ILE A 106 -11.63 -6.40 3.44
C ILE A 106 -12.49 -6.24 2.18
N TYR A 107 -13.08 -7.33 1.70
CA TYR A 107 -13.80 -7.37 0.42
C TYR A 107 -14.82 -6.22 0.22
N PRO A 108 -15.65 -5.83 1.21
CA PRO A 108 -16.62 -4.75 1.01
C PRO A 108 -16.00 -3.40 0.67
N HIS A 109 -14.71 -3.20 0.94
CA HIS A 109 -13.99 -1.94 0.78
C HIS A 109 -13.09 -1.90 -0.48
N ILE A 110 -12.93 -3.02 -1.18
CA ILE A 110 -11.98 -3.16 -2.30
C ILE A 110 -12.29 -2.16 -3.42
N LYS A 111 -13.55 -1.98 -3.77
CA LYS A 111 -13.93 -1.04 -4.84
C LYS A 111 -13.45 0.39 -4.54
N GLU A 112 -13.68 0.87 -3.33
CA GLU A 112 -13.26 2.20 -2.89
C GLU A 112 -11.73 2.32 -2.84
N MET A 113 -11.04 1.28 -2.36
CA MET A 113 -9.58 1.23 -2.35
C MET A 113 -9.01 1.37 -3.76
N LYS A 114 -9.55 0.64 -4.73
CA LYS A 114 -9.12 0.71 -6.14
C LYS A 114 -9.28 2.12 -6.72
N LEU A 115 -10.40 2.79 -6.40
CA LEU A 115 -10.65 4.17 -6.84
C LEU A 115 -9.61 5.13 -6.25
N ARG A 116 -9.34 5.05 -4.95
CA ARG A 116 -8.38 5.92 -4.27
C ARG A 116 -6.94 5.69 -4.72
N ILE A 117 -6.54 4.44 -4.88
CA ILE A 117 -5.21 4.11 -5.39
C ILE A 117 -5.06 4.56 -6.84
N GLY A 118 -6.08 4.30 -7.69
CA GLY A 118 -6.07 4.77 -9.08
C GLY A 118 -5.95 6.28 -9.20
N GLU A 119 -6.66 7.03 -8.35
CA GLU A 119 -6.55 8.49 -8.26
C GLU A 119 -5.14 8.95 -7.88
N ALA A 120 -4.56 8.36 -6.83
CA ALA A 120 -3.22 8.70 -6.38
C ALA A 120 -2.14 8.43 -7.44
N LEU A 121 -2.27 7.32 -8.17
CA LEU A 121 -1.35 6.89 -9.22
C LEU A 121 -1.66 7.51 -10.59
N GLN A 122 -2.79 8.21 -10.74
CA GLN A 122 -3.28 8.77 -12.01
C GLN A 122 -3.47 7.70 -13.10
N ILE A 123 -3.96 6.52 -12.69
CA ILE A 123 -4.31 5.43 -13.60
C ILE A 123 -5.79 5.05 -13.44
N ASN A 124 -6.35 4.40 -14.46
CA ASN A 124 -7.70 3.87 -14.34
C ASN A 124 -7.72 2.78 -13.24
N PHE A 125 -8.73 2.84 -12.37
CA PHE A 125 -8.91 1.87 -11.28
C PHE A 125 -8.99 0.41 -11.78
N GLN A 126 -9.34 0.18 -13.04
CA GLN A 126 -9.35 -1.15 -13.66
C GLN A 126 -7.94 -1.77 -13.77
N HIS A 127 -6.89 -0.94 -13.73
CA HIS A 127 -5.50 -1.38 -13.69
C HIS A 127 -4.97 -1.59 -12.26
N VAL A 128 -5.86 -1.50 -11.26
CA VAL A 128 -5.55 -1.78 -9.86
C VAL A 128 -6.25 -3.07 -9.46
N GLY A 129 -5.50 -4.13 -9.23
CA GLY A 129 -5.97 -5.39 -8.66
C GLY A 129 -5.83 -5.38 -7.15
N ILE A 130 -6.85 -5.79 -6.42
CA ILE A 130 -6.79 -5.99 -4.97
C ILE A 130 -7.55 -7.25 -4.61
N LYS A 131 -6.90 -8.13 -3.86
CA LYS A 131 -7.45 -9.34 -3.27
C LYS A 131 -7.19 -9.33 -1.77
N ALA A 132 -7.95 -10.06 -1.02
CA ALA A 132 -7.73 -10.26 0.41
C ALA A 132 -7.77 -11.74 0.75
N THR A 133 -6.97 -12.13 1.72
CA THR A 133 -6.95 -13.47 2.30
C THR A 133 -6.74 -13.39 3.80
N THR A 134 -7.20 -14.42 4.51
CA THR A 134 -6.82 -14.64 5.90
C THR A 134 -5.48 -15.37 5.96
N ASN A 135 -4.96 -15.58 7.16
CA ASN A 135 -3.81 -16.46 7.38
C ASN A 135 -4.22 -17.80 8.01
N GLU A 136 -5.50 -18.21 7.83
CA GLU A 136 -6.04 -19.48 8.34
C GLU A 136 -5.78 -19.68 9.84
N LEU A 137 -5.93 -18.61 10.64
CA LEU A 137 -5.66 -18.57 12.09
C LEU A 137 -4.20 -18.85 12.48
N MET A 138 -3.27 -18.89 11.51
CA MET A 138 -1.86 -19.18 11.75
C MET A 138 -1.04 -17.91 11.95
N GLY A 139 -0.08 -18.00 12.87
CA GLY A 139 0.93 -16.96 13.10
C GLY A 139 0.35 -15.66 13.65
N PHE A 140 1.15 -14.61 13.59
CA PHE A 140 0.78 -13.31 14.16
C PHE A 140 -0.41 -12.66 13.41
N ILE A 141 -0.53 -12.87 12.12
CA ILE A 141 -1.70 -12.39 11.36
C ILE A 141 -2.95 -13.18 11.78
N GLY A 142 -2.84 -14.50 11.91
CA GLY A 142 -3.93 -15.36 12.35
C GLY A 142 -4.40 -15.07 13.78
N ARG A 143 -3.51 -14.53 14.62
CA ARG A 143 -3.84 -14.05 15.98
C ARG A 143 -4.30 -12.60 16.03
N GLU A 144 -4.51 -11.97 14.87
CA GLU A 144 -4.93 -10.55 14.78
C GLU A 144 -3.96 -9.57 15.44
N GLU A 145 -2.66 -9.87 15.41
CA GLU A 145 -1.60 -9.01 15.94
C GLU A 145 -1.09 -8.00 14.89
N GLY A 146 -1.37 -8.25 13.63
CA GLY A 146 -0.94 -7.39 12.53
C GLY A 146 -1.68 -7.68 11.22
N ILE A 147 -1.49 -6.80 10.25
CA ILE A 147 -1.95 -6.94 8.87
C ILE A 147 -0.74 -6.74 7.96
N ALA A 148 -0.63 -7.58 6.95
CA ALA A 148 0.38 -7.47 5.90
C ALA A 148 -0.27 -7.20 4.54
N ALA A 149 0.52 -6.64 3.64
CA ALA A 149 0.16 -6.50 2.24
C ALA A 149 1.36 -6.86 1.36
N MET A 150 1.08 -7.49 0.24
CA MET A 150 2.04 -7.74 -0.83
C MET A 150 1.54 -7.09 -2.11
N ALA A 151 2.44 -6.52 -2.89
CA ALA A 151 2.09 -5.91 -4.16
C ALA A 151 3.10 -6.25 -5.24
N VAL A 152 2.62 -6.29 -6.47
CA VAL A 152 3.44 -6.30 -7.69
C VAL A 152 2.99 -5.11 -8.52
N ALA A 153 3.96 -4.40 -9.08
CA ALA A 153 3.69 -3.31 -10.01
C ALA A 153 4.46 -3.54 -11.31
N SER A 154 3.87 -3.16 -12.42
CA SER A 154 4.56 -3.12 -13.70
C SER A 154 4.59 -1.69 -14.25
N VAL A 155 5.77 -1.29 -14.70
CA VAL A 155 6.06 0.05 -15.21
C VAL A 155 6.73 -0.08 -16.57
N ASP A 156 6.20 0.61 -17.57
CA ASP A 156 6.86 0.71 -18.88
C ASP A 156 7.80 1.91 -18.88
N LEU A 157 9.07 1.63 -19.08
CA LEU A 157 10.13 2.62 -19.20
C LEU A 157 10.65 2.67 -20.63
N PRO A 158 11.14 3.84 -21.10
CA PRO A 158 11.74 4.00 -22.44
C PRO A 158 12.86 3.02 -22.74
#